data_03be3648dafdfd5501bff48f7135b415
#
_entry.id   03be3648dafdfd5501bff48f7135b415
#
_cell.length_a   1.000
_cell.length_b   1.000
_cell.length_c   1.000
_cell.angle_alpha   90.00
_cell.angle_beta   90.00
_cell.angle_gamma   90.00
#
_symmetry.space_group_name_H-M   'P 1'
#
loop_
_entity.id
_entity.type
_entity.pdbx_description
1 polymer ?
#
loop_
_entity_poly.entity_id
_entity_poly.type
_entity_poly.pdbx_seq_one_letter_code
_entity_poly.pdbx_strand_id
1 'polypeptide(L)'
;KNLKKLKKSKDVLTLNNYFDKKLSQKIKKKFKFFDYIFARNVIAHVPNPNEIFSGAQNLLSEDGLFILEVPHLFNIFKDNQYDNIFHEHIGFHSLKSIIDLCMLNNMKVLDIELIKSQGGSLRCYIGKKNNKRKSSRRINSILSMEKKIGLYNPKKLENFKNKILNHIQELKNLMKDIKIK
;
A
#
# COMPACT_ATOMS: atom_id res chain seq x y z
N LYS A 1 -2.63 -0.21 22.69
CA LYS A 1 -2.11 0.18 24.06
C LYS A 1 -1.08 1.34 24.05
N ASN A 2 -0.48 1.71 22.91
CA ASN A 2 0.62 2.71 22.85
C ASN A 2 0.19 4.16 22.60
N LEU A 3 -1.07 4.45 22.29
CA LEU A 3 -1.56 5.80 22.00
C LEU A 3 -1.63 6.74 23.22
N LYS A 4 -1.61 6.21 24.44
CA LYS A 4 -1.62 7.02 25.67
C LYS A 4 -0.32 7.81 25.93
N LYS A 5 0.78 7.51 25.20
CA LYS A 5 2.10 8.14 25.36
C LYS A 5 2.42 9.26 24.37
N LEU A 6 1.56 9.52 23.37
CA LEU A 6 1.75 10.68 22.51
C LEU A 6 1.55 11.94 23.36
N LYS A 7 2.64 12.69 23.61
CA LYS A 7 2.57 14.01 24.23
C LYS A 7 1.56 14.84 23.43
N LYS A 8 0.55 15.39 24.11
CA LYS A 8 -0.39 16.35 23.52
C LYS A 8 0.41 17.57 23.07
N SER A 9 0.83 17.62 21.81
CA SER A 9 1.27 18.86 21.21
C SER A 9 0.03 19.74 21.02
N LYS A 10 0.13 21.04 21.29
CA LYS A 10 -0.98 22.00 21.10
C LYS A 10 -1.45 22.01 19.64
N ASP A 11 -0.58 21.60 18.70
CA ASP A 11 -0.80 21.67 17.26
C ASP A 11 -1.19 20.32 16.62
N VAL A 12 -1.30 19.24 17.42
CA VAL A 12 -1.62 17.90 16.91
C VAL A 12 -2.86 17.35 17.59
N LEU A 13 -3.90 17.09 16.80
CA LEU A 13 -5.09 16.36 17.23
C LEU A 13 -4.94 14.87 16.95
N THR A 14 -4.98 14.06 18.00
CA THR A 14 -4.97 12.60 17.88
C THR A 14 -6.37 12.04 18.08
N LEU A 15 -6.81 11.20 17.13
CA LEU A 15 -8.08 10.46 17.20
C LEU A 15 -7.78 8.98 17.38
N ASN A 16 -8.31 8.36 18.43
CA ASN A 16 -8.16 6.92 18.69
C ASN A 16 -9.28 6.14 17.99
N ASN A 17 -9.24 6.12 16.66
CA ASN A 17 -10.24 5.46 15.81
C ASN A 17 -9.54 4.84 14.59
N TYR A 18 -10.12 3.78 14.04
CA TYR A 18 -9.78 3.32 12.69
C TYR A 18 -10.25 4.37 11.68
N PHE A 19 -9.41 4.65 10.69
CA PHE A 19 -9.75 5.58 9.63
C PHE A 19 -10.60 4.87 8.57
N ASP A 20 -11.83 5.34 8.44
CA ASP A 20 -12.82 4.86 7.48
C ASP A 20 -13.63 6.04 6.90
N LYS A 21 -14.53 5.74 5.98
CA LYS A 21 -15.45 6.72 5.40
C LYS A 21 -16.30 7.42 6.47
N LYS A 22 -16.77 6.68 7.48
CA LYS A 22 -17.64 7.22 8.55
C LYS A 22 -16.89 8.20 9.44
N LEU A 23 -15.64 7.89 9.82
CA LEU A 23 -14.80 8.81 10.57
C LEU A 23 -14.45 10.04 9.73
N SER A 24 -14.17 9.86 8.43
CA SER A 24 -13.88 10.98 7.53
C SER A 24 -15.01 11.98 7.45
N GLN A 25 -16.27 11.54 7.46
CA GLN A 25 -17.44 12.42 7.49
C GLN A 25 -17.51 13.26 8.77
N LYS A 26 -17.18 12.67 9.93
CA LYS A 26 -17.10 13.40 11.21
C LYS A 26 -15.99 14.44 11.20
N ILE A 27 -14.81 14.08 10.69
CA ILE A 27 -13.65 14.97 10.58
C ILE A 27 -13.99 16.16 9.67
N LYS A 28 -14.64 15.90 8.51
CA LYS A 28 -15.03 16.92 7.54
C LYS A 28 -15.95 17.97 8.10
N LYS A 29 -16.90 17.59 8.98
CA LYS A 29 -17.79 18.54 9.66
C LYS A 29 -17.02 19.57 10.50
N LYS A 30 -15.84 19.19 11.05
CA LYS A 30 -15.02 20.04 11.91
C LYS A 30 -13.96 20.82 11.16
N PHE A 31 -13.27 20.17 10.19
CA PHE A 31 -12.05 20.69 9.56
C PHE A 31 -12.19 20.98 8.07
N LYS A 32 -13.33 20.63 7.45
CA LYS A 32 -13.63 20.74 6.01
C LYS A 32 -12.71 19.84 5.15
N PHE A 33 -11.61 20.37 4.61
CA PHE A 33 -10.72 19.68 3.68
C PHE A 33 -9.26 19.79 4.11
N PHE A 34 -8.45 18.85 3.61
CA PHE A 34 -6.99 18.79 3.82
C PHE A 34 -6.28 18.80 2.47
N ASP A 35 -5.16 19.52 2.38
CA ASP A 35 -4.34 19.55 1.18
C ASP A 35 -3.43 18.33 1.09
N TYR A 36 -3.07 17.75 2.23
CA TYR A 36 -2.23 16.54 2.30
C TYR A 36 -2.82 15.52 3.26
N ILE A 37 -2.92 14.28 2.77
CA ILE A 37 -3.27 13.11 3.58
C ILE A 37 -2.17 12.08 3.38
N PHE A 38 -1.66 11.49 4.46
CA PHE A 38 -0.60 10.50 4.42
C PHE A 38 -1.08 9.16 4.96
N ALA A 39 -0.79 8.08 4.23
CA ALA A 39 -0.96 6.70 4.71
C ALA A 39 0.31 5.90 4.37
N ARG A 40 1.16 5.70 5.36
CA ARG A 40 2.40 4.97 5.20
C ARG A 40 2.30 3.62 5.89
N ASN A 41 2.48 2.53 5.11
CA ASN A 41 2.40 1.15 5.59
C ASN A 41 1.08 0.88 6.37
N VAL A 42 -0.04 1.33 5.83
CA VAL A 42 -1.38 1.18 6.45
C VAL A 42 -2.22 0.18 5.69
N ILE A 43 -2.32 0.32 4.36
CA ILE A 43 -3.32 -0.43 3.57
C ILE A 43 -3.04 -1.94 3.50
N ALA A 44 -1.79 -2.37 3.71
CA ALA A 44 -1.45 -3.79 3.81
C ALA A 44 -2.05 -4.47 5.05
N HIS A 45 -2.42 -3.70 6.08
CA HIS A 45 -2.91 -4.16 7.37
C HIS A 45 -4.42 -3.99 7.56
N VAL A 46 -5.15 -3.48 6.55
CA VAL A 46 -6.60 -3.24 6.68
C VAL A 46 -7.41 -4.24 5.85
N PRO A 47 -8.49 -4.80 6.42
CA PRO A 47 -9.32 -5.77 5.69
C PRO A 47 -9.99 -5.18 4.44
N ASN A 48 -10.31 -3.89 4.48
CA ASN A 48 -10.96 -3.20 3.38
C ASN A 48 -10.24 -1.89 3.04
N PRO A 49 -9.22 -1.93 2.17
CA PRO A 49 -8.48 -0.72 1.76
C PRO A 49 -9.37 0.33 1.08
N ASN A 50 -10.51 -0.08 0.51
CA ASN A 50 -11.46 0.84 -0.12
C ASN A 50 -12.01 1.89 0.87
N GLU A 51 -12.15 1.56 2.16
CA GLU A 51 -12.56 2.51 3.20
C GLU A 51 -11.54 3.64 3.38
N ILE A 52 -10.25 3.33 3.30
CA ILE A 52 -9.16 4.32 3.38
C ILE A 52 -9.23 5.28 2.19
N PHE A 53 -9.39 4.74 0.97
CA PHE A 53 -9.49 5.56 -0.25
C PHE A 53 -10.74 6.43 -0.25
N SER A 54 -11.88 5.87 0.13
CA SER A 54 -13.15 6.59 0.25
C SER A 54 -13.07 7.71 1.30
N GLY A 55 -12.47 7.42 2.45
CA GLY A 55 -12.23 8.40 3.51
C GLY A 55 -11.29 9.52 3.07
N ALA A 56 -10.19 9.18 2.40
CA ALA A 56 -9.24 10.15 1.87
C ALA A 56 -9.90 11.04 0.79
N GLN A 57 -10.63 10.45 -0.16
CA GLN A 57 -11.37 11.19 -1.18
C GLN A 57 -12.34 12.21 -0.59
N ASN A 58 -13.08 11.83 0.47
CA ASN A 58 -14.03 12.70 1.14
C ASN A 58 -13.37 13.91 1.82
N LEU A 59 -12.15 13.75 2.34
CA LEU A 59 -11.43 14.78 3.09
C LEU A 59 -10.47 15.62 2.25
N LEU A 60 -10.02 15.11 1.10
CA LEU A 60 -9.03 15.78 0.26
C LEU A 60 -9.62 17.05 -0.38
N SER A 61 -8.86 18.14 -0.40
CA SER A 61 -9.17 19.32 -1.20
C SER A 61 -9.09 19.01 -2.71
N GLU A 62 -9.62 19.87 -3.58
CA GLU A 62 -9.67 19.60 -5.04
C GLU A 62 -8.27 19.41 -5.65
N ASP A 63 -7.30 20.22 -5.23
CA ASP A 63 -5.91 20.14 -5.69
C ASP A 63 -4.99 19.43 -4.67
N GLY A 64 -5.58 18.79 -3.66
CA GLY A 64 -4.86 18.09 -2.61
C GLY A 64 -4.22 16.77 -3.06
N LEU A 65 -3.34 16.24 -2.22
CA LEU A 65 -2.62 14.98 -2.45
C LEU A 65 -2.85 13.99 -1.31
N PHE A 66 -3.32 12.81 -1.66
CA PHE A 66 -3.25 11.63 -0.82
C PHE A 66 -1.95 10.87 -1.15
N ILE A 67 -1.01 10.86 -0.22
CA ILE A 67 0.31 10.25 -0.35
C ILE A 67 0.29 8.90 0.34
N LEU A 68 0.34 7.85 -0.48
CA LEU A 68 0.27 6.47 -0.05
C LEU A 68 1.61 5.79 -0.22
N GLU A 69 2.13 5.15 0.84
CA GLU A 69 3.32 4.30 0.76
C GLU A 69 2.98 2.88 1.21
N VAL A 70 3.37 1.89 0.38
CA VAL A 70 3.04 0.48 0.60
C VAL A 70 4.14 -0.41 0.01
N PRO A 71 4.46 -1.57 0.63
CA PRO A 71 5.36 -2.55 0.04
C PRO A 71 4.88 -2.96 -1.35
N HIS A 72 5.80 -2.97 -2.32
CA HIS A 72 5.46 -3.22 -3.72
C HIS A 72 5.46 -4.72 -4.02
N LEU A 73 4.31 -5.29 -4.37
CA LEU A 73 4.17 -6.70 -4.71
C LEU A 73 5.16 -7.15 -5.81
N PHE A 74 5.57 -6.24 -6.70
CA PHE A 74 6.58 -6.52 -7.71
C PHE A 74 7.91 -7.02 -7.11
N ASN A 75 8.41 -6.38 -6.04
CA ASN A 75 9.66 -6.76 -5.40
C ASN A 75 9.52 -8.09 -4.65
N ILE A 76 8.39 -8.28 -3.97
CA ILE A 76 8.08 -9.53 -3.29
C ILE A 76 8.13 -10.70 -4.27
N PHE A 77 7.49 -10.53 -5.44
CA PHE A 77 7.43 -11.54 -6.49
C PHE A 77 8.78 -11.74 -7.20
N LYS A 78 9.49 -10.64 -7.53
CA LYS A 78 10.75 -10.66 -8.25
C LYS A 78 11.88 -11.29 -7.40
N ASP A 79 11.98 -10.84 -6.16
CA ASP A 79 13.11 -11.13 -5.27
C ASP A 79 12.79 -12.26 -4.27
N ASN A 80 11.64 -12.94 -4.45
CA ASN A 80 11.17 -14.04 -3.61
C ASN A 80 11.10 -13.69 -2.10
N GLN A 81 10.69 -12.46 -1.78
CA GLN A 81 10.60 -11.93 -0.42
C GLN A 81 9.35 -12.46 0.30
N TYR A 82 9.17 -13.77 0.39
CA TYR A 82 7.97 -14.37 0.99
C TYR A 82 7.92 -14.23 2.53
N ASP A 83 9.02 -13.88 3.17
CA ASP A 83 9.11 -13.47 4.56
C ASP A 83 8.26 -12.23 4.88
N ASN A 84 7.93 -11.42 3.86
CA ASN A 84 6.93 -10.36 3.97
C ASN A 84 5.49 -10.88 4.12
N ILE A 85 5.24 -12.17 3.86
CA ILE A 85 3.92 -12.80 3.98
C ILE A 85 3.74 -13.32 5.41
N PHE A 86 3.24 -12.47 6.29
CA PHE A 86 2.94 -12.80 7.68
C PHE A 86 1.55 -12.27 8.08
N HIS A 87 1.04 -12.70 9.24
CA HIS A 87 -0.36 -12.54 9.65
C HIS A 87 -0.87 -11.09 9.69
N GLU A 88 0.00 -10.11 9.86
CA GLU A 88 -0.39 -8.69 9.86
C GLU A 88 -0.49 -8.10 8.43
N HIS A 89 0.18 -8.69 7.43
CA HIS A 89 0.11 -8.29 6.04
C HIS A 89 -1.01 -9.06 5.32
N ILE A 90 -2.23 -8.56 5.42
CA ILE A 90 -3.42 -9.18 4.84
C ILE A 90 -3.67 -8.76 3.39
N GLY A 91 -2.97 -7.73 2.90
CA GLY A 91 -3.07 -7.24 1.52
C GLY A 91 -1.72 -6.93 0.91
N PHE A 92 -1.52 -7.36 -0.35
CA PHE A 92 -0.33 -7.06 -1.13
C PHE A 92 -0.74 -6.27 -2.37
N HIS A 93 -0.04 -5.18 -2.65
CA HIS A 93 -0.48 -4.22 -3.65
C HIS A 93 0.54 -4.05 -4.78
N SER A 94 0.04 -4.17 -6.02
CA SER A 94 0.70 -3.71 -7.23
C SER A 94 0.26 -2.28 -7.55
N LEU A 95 0.96 -1.58 -8.44
CA LEU A 95 0.50 -0.29 -8.93
C LEU A 95 -0.88 -0.39 -9.59
N LYS A 96 -1.12 -1.49 -10.34
CA LYS A 96 -2.43 -1.72 -10.95
C LYS A 96 -3.54 -1.78 -9.90
N SER A 97 -3.37 -2.52 -8.81
CA SER A 97 -4.39 -2.60 -7.75
C SER A 97 -4.65 -1.25 -7.07
N ILE A 98 -3.62 -0.40 -6.92
CA ILE A 98 -3.77 0.96 -6.41
C ILE A 98 -4.56 1.83 -7.40
N ILE A 99 -4.29 1.72 -8.71
CA ILE A 99 -5.05 2.42 -9.74
C ILE A 99 -6.53 1.99 -9.70
N ASP A 100 -6.81 0.70 -9.58
CA ASP A 100 -8.18 0.19 -9.51
C ASP A 100 -8.92 0.75 -8.27
N LEU A 101 -8.26 0.79 -7.10
CA LEU A 101 -8.80 1.42 -5.88
C LEU A 101 -9.05 2.93 -6.07
N CYS A 102 -8.15 3.64 -6.76
CA CYS A 102 -8.36 5.04 -7.11
C CYS A 102 -9.60 5.22 -7.99
N MET A 103 -9.75 4.41 -9.05
CA MET A 103 -10.89 4.49 -9.96
C MET A 103 -12.22 4.25 -9.25
N LEU A 104 -12.30 3.26 -8.36
CA LEU A 104 -13.47 2.95 -7.55
C LEU A 104 -13.88 4.13 -6.64
N ASN A 105 -12.95 5.00 -6.27
CA ASN A 105 -13.17 6.12 -5.36
C ASN A 105 -13.12 7.50 -6.03
N ASN A 106 -13.31 7.59 -7.35
CA ASN A 106 -13.21 8.86 -8.09
C ASN A 106 -11.89 9.61 -7.84
N MET A 107 -10.80 8.87 -7.77
CA MET A 107 -9.44 9.36 -7.63
C MET A 107 -8.58 8.91 -8.82
N LYS A 108 -7.38 9.46 -8.94
CA LYS A 108 -6.37 9.04 -9.93
C LYS A 108 -4.97 9.12 -9.34
N VAL A 109 -4.10 8.24 -9.78
CA VAL A 109 -2.66 8.33 -9.49
C VAL A 109 -2.07 9.44 -10.37
N LEU A 110 -1.42 10.41 -9.74
CA LEU A 110 -0.76 11.54 -10.40
C LEU A 110 0.72 11.25 -10.65
N ASP A 111 1.38 10.66 -9.67
CA ASP A 111 2.79 10.33 -9.76
C ASP A 111 3.16 9.17 -8.82
N ILE A 112 4.33 8.59 -9.03
CA ILE A 112 4.86 7.49 -8.21
C ILE A 112 6.37 7.61 -8.02
N GLU A 113 6.83 7.07 -6.90
CA GLU A 113 8.25 6.87 -6.58
C GLU A 113 8.49 5.45 -6.10
N LEU A 114 9.64 4.88 -6.49
CA LEU A 114 10.14 3.63 -5.92
C LEU A 114 11.02 3.97 -4.72
N ILE A 115 10.64 3.46 -3.55
CA ILE A 115 11.33 3.70 -2.28
C ILE A 115 12.01 2.42 -1.83
N LYS A 116 13.24 2.51 -1.33
CA LYS A 116 14.02 1.33 -0.86
C LYS A 116 13.53 0.76 0.48
N SER A 117 12.57 1.39 1.12
CA SER A 117 12.00 0.94 2.41
C SER A 117 11.27 -0.39 2.26
N GLN A 118 11.26 -1.22 3.30
CA GLN A 118 10.49 -2.48 3.38
C GLN A 118 10.76 -3.46 2.22
N GLY A 119 12.02 -3.63 1.80
CA GLY A 119 12.34 -4.47 0.65
C GLY A 119 11.95 -3.89 -0.71
N GLY A 120 11.52 -2.64 -0.72
CA GLY A 120 11.07 -1.88 -1.89
C GLY A 120 9.58 -1.58 -1.85
N SER A 121 9.25 -0.29 -1.80
CA SER A 121 7.88 0.23 -1.68
C SER A 121 7.51 1.13 -2.85
N LEU A 122 6.21 1.20 -3.13
CA LEU A 122 5.60 2.24 -3.95
C LEU A 122 5.19 3.40 -3.05
N ARG A 123 5.57 4.62 -3.42
CA ARG A 123 4.95 5.84 -2.94
C ARG A 123 4.12 6.43 -4.07
N CYS A 124 2.82 6.47 -3.89
CA CYS A 124 1.87 6.98 -4.86
C CYS A 124 1.34 8.34 -4.42
N TYR A 125 1.39 9.32 -5.32
CA TYR A 125 0.77 10.63 -5.18
C TYR A 125 -0.58 10.59 -5.88
N ILE A 126 -1.65 10.64 -5.11
CA ILE A 126 -3.01 10.40 -5.58
C ILE A 126 -3.82 11.68 -5.39
N GLY A 127 -4.56 12.07 -6.40
CA GLY A 127 -5.48 13.20 -6.36
C GLY A 127 -6.91 12.78 -6.68
N LYS A 128 -7.86 13.69 -6.47
CA LYS A 128 -9.23 13.53 -6.99
C LYS A 128 -9.21 13.37 -8.52
N LYS A 129 -10.21 12.72 -9.09
CA LYS A 129 -10.32 12.51 -10.54
C LYS A 129 -10.22 13.81 -11.32
N ASN A 130 -10.82 14.90 -10.81
CA ASN A 130 -10.85 16.22 -11.44
C ASN A 130 -9.65 17.11 -11.10
N ASN A 131 -8.66 16.60 -10.34
CA ASN A 131 -7.43 17.33 -10.06
C ASN A 131 -6.76 17.77 -11.38
N LYS A 132 -6.34 19.04 -11.46
CA LYS A 132 -5.79 19.64 -12.69
C LYS A 132 -4.41 19.10 -13.09
N ARG A 133 -3.68 18.46 -12.17
CA ARG A 133 -2.37 17.88 -12.44
C ARG A 133 -2.49 16.72 -13.41
N LYS A 134 -1.58 16.65 -14.39
CA LYS A 134 -1.47 15.53 -15.32
C LYS A 134 -0.76 14.36 -14.65
N SER A 135 -1.16 13.14 -15.00
CA SER A 135 -0.47 11.92 -14.52
C SER A 135 0.90 11.77 -15.18
N SER A 136 1.88 11.36 -14.39
CA SER A 136 3.27 11.16 -14.83
C SER A 136 3.42 9.95 -15.75
N ARG A 137 4.34 10.03 -16.71
CA ARG A 137 4.73 8.91 -17.58
C ARG A 137 5.35 7.74 -16.80
N ARG A 138 5.89 7.98 -15.61
CA ARG A 138 6.44 6.94 -14.70
C ARG A 138 5.42 5.84 -14.40
N ILE A 139 4.13 6.17 -14.33
CA ILE A 139 3.04 5.22 -14.11
C ILE A 139 3.07 4.09 -15.15
N ASN A 140 3.13 4.47 -16.43
CA ASN A 140 3.18 3.48 -17.52
C ASN A 140 4.45 2.63 -17.49
N SER A 141 5.59 3.21 -17.11
CA SER A 141 6.84 2.47 -16.96
C SER A 141 6.74 1.38 -15.89
N ILE A 142 6.16 1.69 -14.72
CA ILE A 142 5.99 0.71 -13.65
C ILE A 142 4.94 -0.35 -14.02
N LEU A 143 3.81 0.02 -14.62
CA LEU A 143 2.82 -0.94 -15.12
C LEU A 143 3.44 -1.92 -16.14
N SER A 144 4.31 -1.41 -17.02
CA SER A 144 5.04 -2.24 -17.98
C SER A 144 6.01 -3.21 -17.28
N MET A 145 6.71 -2.76 -16.23
CA MET A 145 7.57 -3.63 -15.41
C MET A 145 6.75 -4.75 -14.73
N GLU A 146 5.64 -4.42 -14.10
CA GLU A 146 4.74 -5.40 -13.45
C GLU A 146 4.21 -6.43 -14.46
N LYS A 147 3.81 -5.97 -15.65
CA LYS A 147 3.34 -6.85 -16.75
C LYS A 147 4.46 -7.75 -17.27
N LYS A 148 5.67 -7.21 -17.46
CA LYS A 148 6.82 -7.93 -18.03
C LYS A 148 7.24 -9.12 -17.16
N ILE A 149 7.23 -9.01 -15.85
CA ILE A 149 7.54 -10.14 -14.96
C ILE A 149 6.39 -11.13 -14.83
N GLY A 150 5.22 -10.80 -15.38
CA GLY A 150 4.02 -11.65 -15.35
C GLY A 150 3.25 -11.58 -14.03
N LEU A 151 3.32 -10.46 -13.31
CA LEU A 151 2.64 -10.28 -12.02
C LEU A 151 1.12 -10.49 -12.09
N TYR A 152 0.52 -10.31 -13.27
CA TYR A 152 -0.91 -10.49 -13.52
C TYR A 152 -1.25 -11.85 -14.17
N ASN A 153 -0.27 -12.74 -14.30
CA ASN A 153 -0.46 -14.06 -14.93
C ASN A 153 -0.62 -15.14 -13.85
N PRO A 154 -1.79 -15.81 -13.76
CA PRO A 154 -2.05 -16.84 -12.74
C PRO A 154 -1.00 -17.97 -12.74
N LYS A 155 -0.54 -18.42 -13.91
CA LYS A 155 0.51 -19.46 -14.02
C LYS A 155 1.84 -19.00 -13.42
N LYS A 156 2.18 -17.72 -13.56
CA LYS A 156 3.40 -17.17 -12.95
C LYS A 156 3.28 -17.06 -11.42
N LEU A 157 2.08 -16.74 -10.92
CA LEU A 157 1.80 -16.75 -9.48
C LEU A 157 1.87 -18.16 -8.90
N GLU A 158 1.38 -19.17 -9.63
CA GLU A 158 1.52 -20.58 -9.22
C GLU A 158 3.00 -21.02 -9.18
N ASN A 159 3.78 -20.66 -10.18
CA ASN A 159 5.22 -20.91 -10.17
C ASN A 159 5.93 -20.22 -8.99
N PHE A 160 5.51 -19.02 -8.61
CA PHE A 160 6.02 -18.34 -7.42
C PHE A 160 5.71 -19.13 -6.14
N LYS A 161 4.47 -19.62 -5.98
CA LYS A 161 4.09 -20.52 -4.88
C LYS A 161 5.00 -21.74 -4.82
N ASN A 162 5.24 -22.41 -5.95
CA ASN A 162 6.08 -23.62 -6.00
C ASN A 162 7.54 -23.32 -5.61
N LYS A 163 8.08 -22.16 -6.02
CA LYS A 163 9.41 -21.72 -5.57
C LYS A 163 9.47 -21.54 -4.05
N ILE A 164 8.45 -20.96 -3.45
CA ILE A 164 8.36 -20.79 -2.00
C ILE A 164 8.37 -22.16 -1.30
N LEU A 165 7.54 -23.10 -1.76
CA LEU A 165 7.45 -24.44 -1.18
C LEU A 165 8.77 -25.19 -1.25
N ASN A 166 9.46 -25.12 -2.40
CA ASN A 166 10.78 -25.72 -2.57
C ASN A 166 11.81 -25.11 -1.60
N HIS A 167 11.86 -23.79 -1.51
CA HIS A 167 12.79 -23.11 -0.61
C HIS A 167 12.53 -23.42 0.88
N ILE A 168 11.25 -23.53 1.27
CA ILE A 168 10.88 -23.99 2.62
C ILE A 168 11.39 -25.41 2.87
N GLN A 169 11.30 -26.30 1.88
CA GLN A 169 11.80 -27.67 2.02
C GLN A 169 13.33 -27.73 2.12
N GLU A 170 14.03 -26.94 1.32
CA GLU A 170 15.49 -26.81 1.38
C GLU A 170 15.94 -26.28 2.76
N LEU A 171 15.28 -25.26 3.28
CA LEU A 171 15.55 -24.73 4.61
C LEU A 171 15.32 -25.78 5.72
N LYS A 172 14.22 -26.55 5.63
CA LYS A 172 13.96 -27.64 6.58
C LYS A 172 15.04 -28.70 6.55
N ASN A 173 15.56 -29.06 5.38
CA ASN A 173 16.65 -30.04 5.25
C ASN A 173 17.93 -29.49 5.87
N LEU A 174 18.30 -28.24 5.54
CA LEU A 174 19.46 -27.58 6.14
C LEU A 174 19.39 -27.54 7.68
N MET A 175 18.24 -27.23 8.24
CA MET A 175 18.03 -27.20 9.69
C MET A 175 18.16 -28.59 10.34
N LYS A 176 17.78 -29.66 9.64
CA LYS A 176 18.01 -31.04 10.12
C LYS A 176 19.51 -31.39 10.13
N ASP A 177 20.24 -31.05 9.06
CA ASP A 177 21.67 -31.33 8.94
C ASP A 177 22.50 -30.60 10.02
N ILE A 178 22.08 -29.37 10.39
CA ILE A 178 22.70 -28.62 11.49
C ILE A 178 22.43 -29.26 12.85
N LYS A 179 21.23 -29.84 13.08
CA LYS A 179 20.89 -30.48 14.35
C LYS A 179 21.58 -31.83 14.57
N ILE A 180 22.10 -32.47 13.52
CA ILE A 180 22.78 -33.77 13.59
C ILE A 180 24.28 -33.59 13.90
N LYS A 181 24.80 -32.37 13.78
CA LYS A 181 26.16 -32.01 14.19
C LYS A 181 26.18 -31.48 15.63
#